data_fa8b2c75e8f98fe6ef0e61ae805f569a
#
_entry.id   fa8b2c75e8f98fe6ef0e61ae805f569a
#
_cell.length_a   1.000
_cell.length_b   1.000
_cell.length_c   1.000
_cell.angle_alpha   90.00
_cell.angle_beta   90.00
_cell.angle_gamma   90.00
#
_symmetry.space_group_name_H-M   'P 1'
#
loop_
_entity.id
_entity.type
_entity.pdbx_description
1 polymer ?
#
loop_
_entity_poly.entity_id
_entity_poly.type
_entity_poly.pdbx_seq_one_letter_code
_entity_poly.pdbx_strand_id
1 'polypeptide(L)'
;PPREAGENQIPLYGNAAAGIGADVTDVSSPVEYIDRHPAMASSAAGYAVFVIGTSMEPRFREGEIVYCRPGKPARRGDDVVVQLEDDTGRTAIVKEYVSADDSVITLRQFNPEKTITIPRDRVISVHTVCGTTIV
;
A
#
# COMPACT_ATOMS: atom_id res chain seq x y z
N PRO A 1 -16.13 -11.67 16.23
CA PRO A 1 -16.56 -10.70 15.22
C PRO A 1 -15.46 -9.69 14.94
N PRO A 2 -15.41 -9.15 13.73
CA PRO A 2 -14.43 -8.13 13.44
C PRO A 2 -14.66 -6.91 14.31
N ARG A 3 -13.57 -6.36 14.81
CA ARG A 3 -13.62 -5.14 15.58
C ARG A 3 -13.98 -3.96 14.66
N GLU A 4 -14.87 -3.11 15.08
CA GLU A 4 -15.21 -1.92 14.33
C GLU A 4 -14.20 -0.81 14.62
N ALA A 5 -13.96 0.05 13.63
CA ALA A 5 -13.10 1.20 13.78
C ALA A 5 -13.72 2.21 14.76
N GLY A 6 -12.91 2.78 15.62
CA GLY A 6 -13.28 3.96 16.39
C GLY A 6 -13.39 5.18 15.49
N GLU A 7 -13.86 6.29 16.07
CA GLU A 7 -14.22 7.49 15.31
C GLU A 7 -13.09 8.05 14.45
N ASN A 8 -11.84 8.03 14.94
CA ASN A 8 -10.69 8.54 14.20
C ASN A 8 -9.70 7.44 13.84
N GLN A 9 -10.19 6.22 13.72
CA GLN A 9 -9.33 5.10 13.41
C GLN A 9 -9.48 4.65 11.97
N ILE A 10 -8.43 4.04 11.46
CA ILE A 10 -8.38 3.48 10.10
C ILE A 10 -7.94 2.02 10.19
N PRO A 11 -8.31 1.21 9.19
CA PRO A 11 -7.86 -0.18 9.17
C PRO A 11 -6.36 -0.26 8.85
N LEU A 12 -5.70 -1.21 9.49
CA LEU A 12 -4.30 -1.56 9.24
C LEU A 12 -4.26 -2.98 8.70
N TYR A 13 -3.62 -3.16 7.55
CA TYR A 13 -3.44 -4.46 6.90
C TYR A 13 -1.99 -4.91 7.07
N GLY A 14 -1.77 -6.16 7.42
CA GLY A 14 -0.43 -6.54 7.78
C GLY A 14 -0.04 -7.99 7.55
N ASN A 15 -0.94 -8.82 7.03
CA ASN A 15 -0.59 -10.21 6.76
C ASN A 15 0.14 -10.35 5.43
N ALA A 16 1.24 -11.10 5.44
CA ALA A 16 1.89 -11.46 4.19
C ALA A 16 0.95 -12.33 3.35
N ALA A 17 0.88 -12.07 2.05
CA ALA A 17 0.03 -12.84 1.16
C ALA A 17 0.67 -14.21 0.91
N ALA A 18 -0.06 -15.27 1.22
CA ALA A 18 0.45 -16.64 1.09
C ALA A 18 0.66 -17.00 -0.38
N GLY A 19 1.80 -17.61 -0.69
CA GLY A 19 2.08 -18.12 -2.03
C GLY A 19 2.42 -17.06 -3.08
N ILE A 20 2.53 -15.80 -2.68
CA ILE A 20 2.90 -14.69 -3.54
C ILE A 20 4.22 -14.11 -3.05
N GLY A 21 4.88 -13.31 -3.82
CA GLY A 21 6.20 -12.80 -3.49
C GLY A 21 6.33 -12.22 -2.07
N ALA A 22 7.54 -12.14 -1.57
CA ALA A 22 7.82 -11.83 -0.17
C ALA A 22 7.45 -10.40 0.24
N ASP A 23 7.12 -9.52 -0.70
CA ASP A 23 6.82 -8.11 -0.45
C ASP A 23 5.38 -7.75 -0.78
N VAL A 24 4.47 -8.70 -0.68
CA VAL A 24 3.05 -8.51 -0.99
C VAL A 24 2.22 -8.66 0.29
N THR A 25 1.35 -7.71 0.54
CA THR A 25 0.48 -7.68 1.73
C THR A 25 -0.94 -8.12 1.36
N ASP A 26 -1.52 -8.99 2.16
CA ASP A 26 -2.94 -9.36 2.04
C ASP A 26 -3.78 -8.23 2.63
N VAL A 27 -4.68 -7.66 1.82
CA VAL A 27 -5.57 -6.57 2.26
C VAL A 27 -7.04 -7.00 2.23
N SER A 28 -7.31 -8.30 2.33
CA SER A 28 -8.68 -8.82 2.37
C SER A 28 -9.42 -8.42 3.65
N SER A 29 -8.70 -8.38 4.79
CA SER A 29 -9.27 -7.91 6.03
C SER A 29 -8.19 -7.28 6.91
N PRO A 30 -8.54 -6.28 7.72
CA PRO A 30 -7.55 -5.62 8.55
C PRO A 30 -7.13 -6.51 9.72
N VAL A 31 -5.88 -6.32 10.18
CA VAL A 31 -5.38 -7.00 11.38
C VAL A 31 -5.74 -6.21 12.64
N GLU A 32 -5.89 -4.90 12.52
CA GLU A 32 -6.37 -4.05 13.62
C GLU A 32 -6.80 -2.70 13.09
N TYR A 33 -7.30 -1.84 13.96
CA TYR A 33 -7.60 -0.45 13.65
C TYR A 33 -6.66 0.44 14.46
N ILE A 34 -6.12 1.47 13.81
CA ILE A 34 -5.15 2.38 14.42
C ILE A 34 -5.59 3.82 14.22
N ASP A 35 -5.00 4.73 14.99
CA ASP A 35 -5.29 6.15 14.85
C ASP A 35 -4.82 6.68 13.51
N ARG A 36 -5.54 7.67 12.99
CA ARG A 36 -5.15 8.35 11.76
C ARG A 36 -3.83 9.07 11.94
N HIS A 37 -3.05 9.10 10.86
CA HIS A 37 -1.87 9.95 10.80
C HIS A 37 -2.32 11.42 10.67
N PRO A 38 -1.63 12.38 11.32
CA PRO A 38 -2.02 13.80 11.22
C PRO A 38 -2.07 14.36 9.81
N ALA A 39 -1.30 13.79 8.88
CA ALA A 39 -1.31 14.23 7.47
C ALA A 39 -2.55 13.79 6.70
N MET A 40 -3.40 12.94 7.26
CA MET A 40 -4.60 12.46 6.60
C MET A 40 -5.74 13.44 6.78
N ALA A 41 -6.48 13.71 5.69
CA ALA A 41 -7.68 14.53 5.79
C ALA A 41 -8.74 13.81 6.64
N SER A 42 -9.42 14.56 7.51
CA SER A 42 -10.37 13.98 8.46
C SER A 42 -11.57 13.31 7.80
N SER A 43 -11.95 13.77 6.61
CA SER A 43 -13.10 13.25 5.87
C SER A 43 -12.75 12.15 4.89
N ALA A 44 -11.47 11.89 4.66
CA ALA A 44 -11.05 10.94 3.65
C ALA A 44 -11.08 9.51 4.21
N ALA A 45 -11.57 8.58 3.40
CA ALA A 45 -11.33 7.17 3.65
C ALA A 45 -9.81 6.95 3.58
N GLY A 46 -9.26 6.35 4.61
CA GLY A 46 -7.84 6.08 4.66
C GLY A 46 -7.58 4.70 5.21
N TYR A 47 -6.38 4.24 5.02
CA TYR A 47 -5.95 2.96 5.57
C TYR A 47 -4.45 2.95 5.72
N ALA A 48 -3.94 1.93 6.36
CA ALA A 48 -2.51 1.76 6.53
C ALA A 48 -2.13 0.32 6.23
N VAL A 49 -0.88 0.12 5.85
CA VAL A 49 -0.35 -1.22 5.61
C VAL A 49 1.02 -1.34 6.26
N PHE A 50 1.32 -2.54 6.79
CA PHE A 50 2.69 -2.88 7.15
C PHE A 50 3.49 -3.13 5.88
N VAL A 51 4.71 -2.63 5.85
CA VAL A 51 5.64 -2.95 4.77
C VAL A 51 6.12 -4.38 4.97
N ILE A 52 5.89 -5.23 3.96
CA ILE A 52 6.29 -6.63 3.96
C ILE A 52 7.48 -6.79 3.03
N GLY A 53 8.54 -7.46 3.50
CA GLY A 53 9.73 -7.69 2.71
C GLY A 53 10.68 -6.51 2.69
N THR A 54 11.72 -6.60 1.88
CA THR A 54 12.83 -5.64 1.86
C THR A 54 12.98 -4.90 0.54
N SER A 55 12.04 -5.05 -0.39
CA SER A 55 12.17 -4.49 -1.74
C SER A 55 12.22 -2.97 -1.77
N MET A 56 11.73 -2.31 -0.74
CA MET A 56 11.74 -0.85 -0.67
C MET A 56 12.81 -0.28 0.24
N GLU A 57 13.71 -1.10 0.76
CA GLU A 57 14.84 -0.58 1.51
C GLU A 57 15.81 0.18 0.60
N PRO A 58 16.38 1.27 1.04
CA PRO A 58 16.32 1.84 2.40
C PRO A 58 15.15 2.80 2.64
N ARG A 59 14.26 3.01 1.66
CA ARG A 59 13.15 3.97 1.80
C ARG A 59 12.19 3.55 2.92
N PHE A 60 11.76 2.30 2.90
CA PHE A 60 10.91 1.71 3.93
C PHE A 60 11.49 0.37 4.34
N ARG A 61 11.50 0.11 5.64
CA ARG A 61 11.94 -1.17 6.20
C ARG A 61 10.74 -2.05 6.48
N GLU A 62 10.96 -3.35 6.44
CA GLU A 62 9.94 -4.31 6.82
C GLU A 62 9.43 -4.00 8.24
N GLY A 63 8.11 -4.00 8.42
CA GLY A 63 7.48 -3.71 9.69
C GLY A 63 7.10 -2.27 9.89
N GLU A 64 7.57 -1.34 9.07
CA GLU A 64 7.07 0.03 9.13
C GLU A 64 5.62 0.07 8.68
N ILE A 65 4.87 1.04 9.21
CA ILE A 65 3.50 1.29 8.79
C ILE A 65 3.51 2.47 7.83
N VAL A 66 2.90 2.29 6.65
CA VAL A 66 2.66 3.39 5.71
C VAL A 66 1.18 3.73 5.71
N TYR A 67 0.89 5.04 5.75
CA TYR A 67 -0.48 5.55 5.78
C TYR A 67 -0.86 6.03 4.39
N CYS A 68 -2.02 5.61 3.92
CA CYS A 68 -2.48 5.86 2.56
C CYS A 68 -3.64 6.80 2.55
N ARG A 69 -3.59 7.78 1.65
CA ARG A 69 -4.64 8.77 1.48
C ARG A 69 -5.25 8.64 0.09
N PRO A 70 -6.48 8.11 -0.02
CA PRO A 70 -7.18 8.07 -1.30
C PRO A 70 -7.54 9.48 -1.78
N GLY A 71 -7.75 9.61 -3.07
CA GLY A 71 -8.26 10.84 -3.66
C GLY A 71 -7.22 11.77 -4.25
N LYS A 72 -5.94 11.56 -3.98
CA LYS A 72 -4.86 12.35 -4.56
C LYS A 72 -4.21 11.56 -5.70
N PRO A 73 -4.21 12.08 -6.92
CA PRO A 73 -3.53 11.40 -8.02
C PRO A 73 -2.04 11.25 -7.75
N ALA A 74 -1.49 10.10 -8.08
CA ALA A 74 -0.06 9.84 -7.91
C ALA A 74 0.75 10.60 -8.96
N ARG A 75 1.91 11.08 -8.55
CA ARG A 75 2.87 11.75 -9.42
C ARG A 75 4.17 10.96 -9.41
N ARG A 76 4.94 11.11 -10.47
CA ARG A 76 6.27 10.50 -10.53
C ARG A 76 7.08 10.86 -9.29
N GLY A 77 7.64 9.83 -8.65
CA GLY A 77 8.42 9.98 -7.43
C GLY A 77 7.63 9.80 -6.14
N ASP A 78 6.29 9.79 -6.21
CA ASP A 78 5.49 9.52 -5.03
C ASP A 78 5.62 8.06 -4.61
N ASP A 79 5.63 7.82 -3.31
CA ASP A 79 5.47 6.47 -2.79
C ASP A 79 3.99 6.13 -2.81
N VAL A 80 3.67 4.94 -3.27
CA VAL A 80 2.28 4.52 -3.44
C VAL A 80 2.05 3.11 -2.92
N VAL A 81 0.82 2.86 -2.53
CA VAL A 81 0.31 1.51 -2.28
C VAL A 81 -0.61 1.17 -3.44
N VAL A 82 -0.26 0.13 -4.17
CA VAL A 82 -1.04 -0.35 -5.32
C VAL A 82 -1.81 -1.58 -4.89
N GLN A 83 -3.13 -1.50 -4.93
CA GLN A 83 -3.99 -2.65 -4.63
C GLN A 83 -4.26 -3.41 -5.91
N LEU A 84 -4.12 -4.73 -5.81
CA LEU A 84 -4.24 -5.65 -6.93
C LEU A 84 -5.27 -6.72 -6.58
N GLU A 85 -5.95 -7.22 -7.58
CA GLU A 85 -6.86 -8.35 -7.42
C GLU A 85 -6.43 -9.50 -8.33
N ASP A 86 -6.44 -10.70 -7.78
CA ASP A 86 -6.22 -11.92 -8.55
C ASP A 86 -7.20 -12.98 -8.07
N ASP A 87 -7.03 -14.21 -8.56
CA ASP A 87 -7.95 -15.30 -8.23
C ASP A 87 -7.94 -15.67 -6.75
N THR A 88 -6.91 -15.30 -6.02
CA THR A 88 -6.77 -15.66 -4.60
C THR A 88 -7.22 -14.57 -3.65
N GLY A 89 -7.51 -13.36 -4.15
CA GLY A 89 -7.97 -12.27 -3.31
C GLY A 89 -7.33 -10.94 -3.64
N ARG A 90 -7.42 -10.03 -2.69
CA ARG A 90 -6.93 -8.66 -2.85
C ARG A 90 -5.62 -8.49 -2.11
N THR A 91 -4.62 -7.96 -2.81
CA THR A 91 -3.29 -7.75 -2.26
C THR A 91 -2.83 -6.33 -2.50
N ALA A 92 -1.75 -5.92 -1.85
CA ALA A 92 -1.15 -4.61 -2.03
C ALA A 92 0.37 -4.70 -2.05
N ILE A 93 0.97 -3.83 -2.82
CA ILE A 93 2.42 -3.65 -2.86
C ILE A 93 2.75 -2.18 -2.61
N VAL A 94 3.90 -1.92 -1.99
CA VAL A 94 4.40 -0.57 -1.75
C VAL A 94 5.56 -0.34 -2.70
N LYS A 95 5.46 0.67 -3.55
CA LYS A 95 6.47 0.96 -4.57
C LYS A 95 6.54 2.47 -4.80
N GLU A 96 7.51 2.92 -5.60
CA GLU A 96 7.56 4.30 -6.08
C GLU A 96 6.84 4.39 -7.42
N TYR A 97 6.02 5.40 -7.59
CA TYR A 97 5.27 5.61 -8.83
C TYR A 97 6.18 6.23 -9.89
N VAL A 98 6.17 5.69 -11.10
CA VAL A 98 6.90 6.25 -12.23
C VAL A 98 5.95 6.85 -13.25
N SER A 99 5.03 6.07 -13.78
CA SER A 99 4.10 6.52 -14.81
C SER A 99 2.99 5.51 -15.02
N ALA A 100 1.99 5.91 -15.80
CA ALA A 100 0.92 5.02 -16.24
C ALA A 100 0.47 5.40 -17.63
N ASP A 101 0.07 4.41 -18.40
CA ASP A 101 -0.61 4.60 -19.66
C ASP A 101 -1.88 3.76 -19.70
N ASP A 102 -2.49 3.60 -20.86
CA ASP A 102 -3.74 2.84 -20.97
C ASP A 102 -3.58 1.35 -20.69
N SER A 103 -2.36 0.84 -20.78
CA SER A 103 -2.10 -0.60 -20.70
C SER A 103 -1.45 -1.03 -19.39
N VAL A 104 -0.53 -0.23 -18.85
CA VAL A 104 0.27 -0.61 -17.69
C VAL A 104 0.49 0.54 -16.74
N ILE A 105 0.78 0.18 -15.49
CA ILE A 105 1.35 1.10 -14.51
C ILE A 105 2.81 0.71 -14.33
N THR A 106 3.70 1.71 -14.34
CA THR A 106 5.14 1.51 -14.15
C THR A 106 5.53 1.99 -12.77
N LEU A 107 6.22 1.12 -12.04
CA LEU A 107 6.63 1.34 -10.66
C LEU A 107 8.10 1.04 -10.52
N ARG A 108 8.69 1.52 -9.42
CA ARG A 108 10.10 1.26 -9.11
C ARG A 108 10.24 0.71 -7.71
N GLN A 109 11.07 -0.30 -7.56
CA GLN A 109 11.53 -0.75 -6.24
C GLN A 109 13.03 -0.49 -6.11
N PHE A 110 13.54 -0.55 -4.90
CA PHE A 110 14.92 -0.17 -4.62
C PHE A 110 15.85 -1.32 -4.29
N ASN A 111 15.33 -2.46 -3.87
CA ASN A 111 16.18 -3.54 -3.37
C ASN A 111 15.65 -4.92 -3.81
N PRO A 112 16.18 -5.53 -4.85
CA PRO A 112 17.09 -4.92 -5.81
C PRO A 112 16.40 -3.82 -6.61
N GLU A 113 17.17 -2.87 -7.08
CA GLU A 113 16.60 -1.79 -7.88
C GLU A 113 16.13 -2.34 -9.22
N LYS A 114 14.85 -2.12 -9.52
CA LYS A 114 14.29 -2.47 -10.82
C LYS A 114 12.98 -1.75 -11.06
N THR A 115 12.63 -1.65 -12.33
CA THR A 115 11.36 -1.14 -12.78
C THR A 115 10.38 -2.30 -12.94
N ILE A 116 9.17 -2.13 -12.47
CA ILE A 116 8.11 -3.13 -12.52
C ILE A 116 6.96 -2.56 -13.30
N THR A 117 6.39 -3.33 -14.22
CA THR A 117 5.17 -2.95 -14.92
C THR A 117 4.04 -3.89 -14.52
N ILE A 118 2.86 -3.32 -14.30
CA ILE A 118 1.68 -4.09 -13.92
C ILE A 118 0.55 -3.75 -14.88
N PRO A 119 -0.12 -4.76 -15.46
CA PRO A 119 -1.27 -4.52 -16.33
C PRO A 119 -2.35 -3.75 -15.58
N ARG A 120 -2.91 -2.73 -16.22
CA ARG A 120 -3.92 -1.88 -15.56
C ARG A 120 -5.17 -2.65 -15.18
N ASP A 121 -5.52 -3.70 -15.90
CA ASP A 121 -6.70 -4.50 -15.57
C ASP A 121 -6.56 -5.29 -14.26
N ARG A 122 -5.35 -5.44 -13.74
CA ARG A 122 -5.12 -6.04 -12.44
C ARG A 122 -5.13 -5.04 -11.29
N VAL A 123 -5.10 -3.75 -11.60
CA VAL A 123 -4.96 -2.70 -10.58
C VAL A 123 -6.34 -2.25 -10.12
N ILE A 124 -6.62 -2.37 -8.82
CA ILE A 124 -7.84 -1.85 -8.21
C ILE A 124 -7.68 -0.37 -7.92
N SER A 125 -6.55 0.00 -7.32
CA SER A 125 -6.32 1.38 -6.91
C SER A 125 -4.84 1.67 -6.74
N VAL A 126 -4.50 2.95 -6.86
CA VAL A 126 -3.17 3.49 -6.55
C VAL A 126 -3.38 4.62 -5.57
N HIS A 127 -2.88 4.46 -4.35
CA HIS A 127 -3.05 5.47 -3.30
C HIS A 127 -1.69 5.98 -2.85
N THR A 128 -1.58 7.29 -2.68
CA THR A 128 -0.32 7.89 -2.23
C THR A 128 -0.10 7.65 -0.75
N VAL A 129 1.16 7.44 -0.39
CA VAL A 129 1.57 7.37 1.01
C VAL A 129 1.71 8.80 1.54
N CYS A 130 1.05 9.09 2.64
CA CYS A 130 1.08 10.43 3.24
C CYS A 130 1.88 10.49 4.54
N GLY A 131 2.30 9.37 5.07
CA GLY A 131 3.11 9.34 6.29
C GLY A 131 3.51 7.92 6.64
N THR A 132 4.44 7.80 7.57
CA THR A 132 4.93 6.51 8.06
C THR A 132 5.10 6.55 9.55
N THR A 133 5.08 5.35 10.16
CA THR A 133 5.39 5.18 11.58
C THR A 133 6.26 3.95 11.73
N ILE A 134 7.33 4.10 12.50
CA ILE A 134 8.19 2.97 12.87
C ILE A 134 7.56 2.28 14.09
N VAL A 135 7.48 0.97 14.00
CA VAL A 135 6.89 0.16 15.06
C VAL A 135 7.96 -0.46 15.94
#